data_93b98d8d4bd7c6b815c915055bc5c805
#
_entry.id   93b98d8d4bd7c6b815c915055bc5c805
#
_cell.length_a   1.000
_cell.length_b   1.000
_cell.length_c   1.000
_cell.angle_alpha   90.00
_cell.angle_beta   90.00
_cell.angle_gamma   90.00
#
_symmetry.space_group_name_H-M   'P 1'
#
loop_
_entity.id
_entity.type
_entity.pdbx_description
1 polymer ?
#
loop_
_entity_poly.entity_id
_entity_poly.type
_entity_poly.pdbx_seq_one_letter_code
_entity_poly.pdbx_strand_id
1 'polypeptide(L)'
;MSPKQMSQKQKSPPGDGLNTHNHSQQYVTTTSDCRPEFWNAMQAVYGPLDWLPVGDGDIHRFHVPGDKQGSENGWYILYLDGIASGAFGSWKVGGTHTWSSRRPANPLEAQLIAQCIEQARHRREAEQHLRQQQTAEWALRWWRDARRADPAHPYLVAKGVRPHSLRQRGANLL
;
A
#
# COMPACT_ATOMS: atom_id res chain seq x y z
N MET A 1 -11.56 11.46 -91.17
CA MET A 1 -12.97 11.61 -90.77
C MET A 1 -13.05 11.38 -89.28
N SER A 2 -13.11 12.46 -88.46
CA SER A 2 -13.33 12.38 -87.01
C SER A 2 -14.73 12.81 -86.69
N PRO A 3 -15.36 12.29 -85.62
CA PRO A 3 -16.30 13.12 -84.96
C PRO A 3 -15.84 13.36 -83.49
N LYS A 4 -15.97 14.61 -83.09
CA LYS A 4 -15.83 15.20 -81.77
C LYS A 4 -16.79 14.54 -80.78
N GLN A 5 -16.27 14.18 -79.61
CA GLN A 5 -17.14 13.93 -78.48
C GLN A 5 -17.08 15.14 -77.50
N MET A 6 -18.25 15.64 -77.20
CA MET A 6 -18.52 16.73 -76.31
C MET A 6 -18.39 16.26 -74.84
N SER A 7 -17.58 17.01 -74.09
CA SER A 7 -17.44 16.88 -72.65
C SER A 7 -18.68 17.42 -71.96
N GLN A 8 -19.42 16.60 -71.27
CA GLN A 8 -20.46 17.06 -70.32
C GLN A 8 -19.84 17.32 -68.98
N LYS A 9 -19.91 18.56 -68.53
CA LYS A 9 -19.62 18.99 -67.17
C LYS A 9 -20.72 18.48 -66.25
N GLN A 10 -20.41 17.52 -65.39
CA GLN A 10 -21.26 17.13 -64.30
C GLN A 10 -21.00 18.03 -63.12
N LYS A 11 -22.06 18.75 -62.68
CA LYS A 11 -22.13 19.67 -61.60
C LYS A 11 -22.30 18.83 -60.31
N SER A 12 -21.34 18.87 -59.38
CA SER A 12 -21.42 18.26 -58.06
C SER A 12 -22.37 19.09 -57.14
N PRO A 13 -23.18 18.41 -56.32
CA PRO A 13 -24.02 19.13 -55.31
C PRO A 13 -23.17 19.62 -54.14
N PRO A 14 -23.62 20.67 -53.40
CA PRO A 14 -22.91 21.20 -52.24
C PRO A 14 -22.96 20.19 -51.11
N GLY A 15 -21.78 19.78 -50.65
CA GLY A 15 -21.63 18.93 -49.48
C GLY A 15 -21.90 19.78 -48.23
N ASP A 16 -22.91 19.38 -47.48
CA ASP A 16 -23.14 19.87 -46.11
C ASP A 16 -21.96 19.47 -45.24
N GLY A 17 -21.17 20.45 -44.84
CA GLY A 17 -20.10 20.31 -43.88
C GLY A 17 -20.63 20.04 -42.46
N LEU A 18 -20.87 18.77 -42.16
CA LEU A 18 -20.96 18.34 -40.75
C LEU A 18 -19.55 18.38 -40.17
N ASN A 19 -19.22 19.52 -39.60
CA ASN A 19 -18.04 19.74 -38.80
C ASN A 19 -18.23 18.97 -37.48
N THR A 20 -17.95 17.65 -37.51
CA THR A 20 -17.78 16.88 -36.30
C THR A 20 -16.49 17.35 -35.63
N HIS A 21 -16.60 18.43 -34.87
CA HIS A 21 -15.62 18.76 -33.86
C HIS A 21 -15.66 17.58 -32.86
N ASN A 22 -14.79 16.63 -33.12
CA ASN A 22 -14.41 15.64 -32.15
C ASN A 22 -13.69 16.37 -31.03
N HIS A 23 -14.50 16.96 -30.13
CA HIS A 23 -14.04 17.55 -28.89
C HIS A 23 -13.66 16.38 -27.99
N SER A 24 -12.53 15.75 -28.33
CA SER A 24 -11.77 14.97 -27.36
C SER A 24 -11.40 15.96 -26.25
N GLN A 25 -12.33 16.14 -25.31
CA GLN A 25 -11.99 16.71 -24.02
C GLN A 25 -10.92 15.79 -23.41
N GLN A 26 -9.68 16.10 -23.73
CA GLN A 26 -8.56 15.74 -22.89
C GLN A 26 -8.88 16.39 -21.54
N TYR A 27 -9.46 15.58 -20.64
CA TYR A 27 -9.38 15.87 -19.22
C TYR A 27 -7.89 15.80 -18.87
N VAL A 28 -7.21 16.91 -19.05
CA VAL A 28 -5.94 17.16 -18.37
C VAL A 28 -6.34 17.27 -16.90
N THR A 29 -6.51 16.13 -16.25
CA THR A 29 -6.40 16.07 -14.82
C THR A 29 -4.97 16.48 -14.52
N THR A 30 -4.77 17.74 -14.22
CA THR A 30 -3.59 18.21 -13.50
C THR A 30 -3.70 17.50 -12.15
N THR A 31 -3.19 16.28 -12.11
CA THR A 31 -3.07 15.53 -10.85
C THR A 31 -1.98 16.28 -10.12
N SER A 32 -2.36 17.28 -9.33
CA SER A 32 -1.45 17.86 -8.34
C SER A 32 -0.85 16.68 -7.60
N ASP A 33 0.47 16.62 -7.55
CA ASP A 33 1.15 15.58 -6.80
C ASP A 33 0.79 15.72 -5.32
N CYS A 34 -0.13 14.90 -4.85
CA CYS A 34 -0.64 14.95 -3.48
C CYS A 34 0.28 14.19 -2.48
N ARG A 35 1.42 13.66 -2.94
CA ARG A 35 2.38 12.98 -2.07
C ARG A 35 2.96 13.89 -0.98
N PRO A 36 3.30 15.17 -1.27
CA PRO A 36 3.79 16.07 -0.22
C PRO A 36 2.77 16.32 0.89
N GLU A 37 1.48 16.45 0.57
CA GLU A 37 0.44 16.66 1.57
C GLU A 37 0.24 15.43 2.44
N PHE A 38 0.24 14.23 1.86
CA PHE A 38 0.21 12.97 2.60
C PHE A 38 1.46 12.81 3.47
N TRP A 39 2.63 13.11 2.95
CA TRP A 39 3.89 13.10 3.69
C TRP A 39 3.86 14.07 4.89
N ASN A 40 3.35 15.29 4.71
CA ASN A 40 3.17 16.25 5.80
C ASN A 40 2.23 15.71 6.88
N ALA A 41 1.14 15.02 6.49
CA ALA A 41 0.25 14.38 7.46
C ALA A 41 0.95 13.25 8.25
N MET A 42 1.81 12.48 7.61
CA MET A 42 2.63 11.47 8.29
C MET A 42 3.64 12.10 9.25
N GLN A 43 4.32 13.18 8.83
CA GLN A 43 5.29 13.89 9.66
C GLN A 43 4.64 14.56 10.88
N ALA A 44 3.39 15.02 10.76
CA ALA A 44 2.65 15.59 11.89
C ALA A 44 2.44 14.56 13.03
N VAL A 45 2.42 13.27 12.70
CA VAL A 45 2.24 12.17 13.68
C VAL A 45 3.57 11.58 14.14
N TYR A 46 4.50 11.37 13.23
CA TYR A 46 5.72 10.59 13.50
C TYR A 46 7.00 11.42 13.58
N GLY A 47 6.94 12.72 13.25
CA GLY A 47 8.11 13.58 13.15
C GLY A 47 8.77 13.54 11.77
N PRO A 48 9.96 14.12 11.60
CA PRO A 48 10.60 14.28 10.31
C PRO A 48 10.86 12.95 9.60
N LEU A 49 10.50 12.88 8.31
CA LEU A 49 10.79 11.78 7.41
C LEU A 49 11.64 12.31 6.26
N ASP A 50 12.68 11.58 5.85
CA ASP A 50 13.67 11.99 4.84
C ASP A 50 13.40 11.40 3.44
N TRP A 51 12.22 10.83 3.23
CA TRP A 51 11.78 10.22 1.98
C TRP A 51 10.36 10.64 1.63
N LEU A 52 9.99 10.53 0.35
CA LEU A 52 8.64 10.86 -0.14
C LEU A 52 7.82 9.58 -0.34
N PRO A 53 6.52 9.56 0.05
CA PRO A 53 5.65 8.39 -0.14
C PRO A 53 5.47 8.00 -1.61
N VAL A 54 5.39 6.69 -1.88
CA VAL A 54 5.01 6.12 -3.17
C VAL A 54 3.50 5.90 -3.19
N GLY A 55 2.83 6.31 -4.26
CA GLY A 55 1.38 6.21 -4.40
C GLY A 55 0.96 5.13 -5.39
N ASP A 56 1.30 3.89 -5.10
CA ASP A 56 1.02 2.71 -5.94
C ASP A 56 -0.12 1.83 -5.41
N GLY A 57 -0.69 2.20 -4.26
CA GLY A 57 -1.74 1.43 -3.61
C GLY A 57 -1.25 0.15 -2.92
N ASP A 58 0.05 -0.01 -2.72
CA ASP A 58 0.63 -1.10 -1.95
C ASP A 58 1.07 -0.65 -0.55
N ILE A 59 1.26 -1.63 0.35
CA ILE A 59 1.72 -1.35 1.70
C ILE A 59 3.24 -1.17 1.69
N HIS A 60 3.67 0.03 2.08
CA HIS A 60 5.07 0.35 2.31
C HIS A 60 5.40 0.40 3.79
N ARG A 61 6.61 -0.03 4.11
CA ARG A 61 7.12 -0.05 5.49
C ARG A 61 8.16 1.03 5.66
N PHE A 62 8.20 1.62 6.85
CA PHE A 62 9.19 2.62 7.17
C PHE A 62 9.62 2.58 8.64
N HIS A 63 10.78 3.14 8.90
CA HIS A 63 11.29 3.34 10.25
C HIS A 63 10.55 4.52 10.90
N VAL A 64 9.96 4.28 12.06
CA VAL A 64 9.33 5.35 12.87
C VAL A 64 10.44 6.03 13.70
N PRO A 65 10.61 7.36 13.61
CA PRO A 65 11.56 8.07 14.44
C PRO A 65 11.38 7.76 15.94
N GLY A 66 12.48 7.45 16.62
CA GLY A 66 12.46 7.03 18.04
C GLY A 66 12.27 5.54 18.29
N ASP A 67 12.03 4.74 17.25
CA ASP A 67 12.05 3.28 17.39
C ASP A 67 13.48 2.73 17.30
N LYS A 68 13.64 1.44 17.64
CA LYS A 68 14.94 0.74 17.54
C LYS A 68 15.47 0.85 16.11
N GLN A 69 16.74 1.20 15.97
CA GLN A 69 17.41 1.30 14.68
C GLN A 69 17.24 0.00 13.85
N GLY A 70 16.90 0.15 12.57
CA GLY A 70 16.64 -0.95 11.65
C GLY A 70 15.27 -1.61 11.81
N SER A 71 14.39 -1.10 12.68
CA SER A 71 12.99 -1.54 12.73
C SER A 71 12.14 -0.79 11.70
N GLU A 72 11.20 -1.49 11.09
CA GLU A 72 10.22 -0.94 10.15
C GLU A 72 8.80 -1.16 10.70
N ASN A 73 8.51 -0.51 11.82
CA ASN A 73 7.21 -0.62 12.49
C ASN A 73 6.15 0.29 11.87
N GLY A 74 6.55 1.33 11.16
CA GLY A 74 5.64 2.17 10.40
C GLY A 74 5.15 1.47 9.15
N TRP A 75 3.95 1.80 8.72
CA TRP A 75 3.37 1.37 7.46
C TRP A 75 2.50 2.48 6.89
N TYR A 76 2.41 2.54 5.57
CA TYR A 76 1.44 3.38 4.87
C TYR A 76 0.97 2.72 3.58
N ILE A 77 -0.14 3.22 3.06
CA ILE A 77 -0.67 2.92 1.75
C ILE A 77 -1.26 4.21 1.18
N LEU A 78 -0.97 4.52 -0.08
CA LEU A 78 -1.43 5.73 -0.75
C LEU A 78 -1.94 5.39 -2.14
N TYR A 79 -3.17 5.83 -2.43
CA TYR A 79 -3.83 5.77 -3.73
C TYR A 79 -3.84 7.17 -4.33
N LEU A 80 -3.39 7.32 -5.57
CA LEU A 80 -3.38 8.59 -6.29
C LEU A 80 -4.52 8.71 -7.32
N ASP A 81 -5.27 7.63 -7.53
CA ASP A 81 -6.37 7.61 -8.49
C ASP A 81 -7.58 8.40 -7.97
N GLY A 82 -8.10 9.29 -8.82
CA GLY A 82 -9.26 10.13 -8.48
C GLY A 82 -8.98 11.12 -7.34
N ILE A 83 -9.65 10.95 -6.19
CA ILE A 83 -9.32 11.69 -4.98
C ILE A 83 -8.21 10.92 -4.26
N ALA A 84 -7.02 11.50 -4.25
CA ALA A 84 -5.91 10.88 -3.56
C ALA A 84 -6.27 10.62 -2.10
N SER A 85 -6.12 9.38 -1.67
CA SER A 85 -6.49 8.92 -0.34
C SER A 85 -5.51 7.87 0.17
N GLY A 86 -5.37 7.77 1.48
CA GLY A 86 -4.43 6.83 2.06
C GLY A 86 -4.68 6.58 3.53
N ALA A 87 -3.90 5.65 4.05
CA ALA A 87 -3.86 5.33 5.46
C ALA A 87 -2.42 5.07 5.90
N PHE A 88 -2.11 5.36 7.15
CA PHE A 88 -0.81 5.07 7.73
C PHE A 88 -0.93 4.76 9.22
N GLY A 89 0.06 4.09 9.78
CA GLY A 89 0.02 3.67 11.17
C GLY A 89 1.33 3.06 11.64
N SER A 90 1.33 2.55 12.87
CA SER A 90 2.45 1.79 13.42
C SER A 90 1.96 0.45 13.97
N TRP A 91 2.67 -0.61 13.66
CA TRP A 91 2.42 -1.95 14.18
C TRP A 91 2.71 -2.07 15.68
N LYS A 92 3.63 -1.23 16.17
CA LYS A 92 4.05 -1.22 17.58
C LYS A 92 3.05 -0.49 18.47
N VAL A 93 2.62 0.71 18.06
CA VAL A 93 1.72 1.55 18.83
C VAL A 93 0.26 1.20 18.57
N GLY A 94 -0.01 0.63 17.43
CA GLY A 94 -1.38 0.45 16.93
C GLY A 94 -1.93 1.74 16.34
N GLY A 95 -3.24 1.72 16.07
CA GLY A 95 -3.92 2.86 15.45
C GLY A 95 -3.76 2.91 13.94
N THR A 96 -4.65 3.64 13.32
CA THR A 96 -4.67 3.91 11.88
C THR A 96 -5.12 5.34 11.68
N HIS A 97 -4.33 6.10 10.94
CA HIS A 97 -4.67 7.43 10.49
C HIS A 97 -5.12 7.33 9.03
N THR A 98 -6.22 7.98 8.70
CA THR A 98 -6.71 8.07 7.33
C THR A 98 -6.54 9.48 6.82
N TRP A 99 -6.26 9.61 5.53
CA TRP A 99 -6.02 10.87 4.87
C TRP A 99 -6.69 10.91 3.50
N SER A 100 -7.11 12.09 3.07
CA SER A 100 -7.55 12.35 1.71
C SER A 100 -7.17 13.78 1.31
N SER A 101 -6.84 13.97 0.04
CA SER A 101 -6.37 15.27 -0.50
C SER A 101 -7.44 16.36 -0.41
N ARG A 102 -8.71 16.00 -0.47
CA ARG A 102 -9.85 16.91 -0.31
C ARG A 102 -11.07 16.17 0.26
N ARG A 103 -12.02 16.93 0.75
CA ARG A 103 -13.32 16.36 1.12
C ARG A 103 -14.08 15.93 -0.13
N PRO A 104 -14.82 14.82 -0.08
CA PRO A 104 -15.66 14.38 -1.18
C PRO A 104 -16.76 15.43 -1.47
N ALA A 105 -16.97 15.74 -2.76
CA ALA A 105 -17.97 16.69 -3.18
C ALA A 105 -19.37 16.08 -3.30
N ASN A 106 -19.47 14.75 -3.39
CA ASN A 106 -20.72 14.03 -3.55
C ASN A 106 -20.64 12.63 -2.89
N PRO A 107 -21.79 11.96 -2.68
CA PRO A 107 -21.83 10.64 -2.04
C PRO A 107 -21.02 9.56 -2.79
N LEU A 108 -20.94 9.62 -4.12
CA LEU A 108 -20.18 8.66 -4.91
C LEU A 108 -18.68 8.76 -4.62
N GLU A 109 -18.13 9.97 -4.59
CA GLU A 109 -16.73 10.19 -4.21
C GLU A 109 -16.44 9.72 -2.77
N ALA A 110 -17.36 10.00 -1.84
CA ALA A 110 -17.25 9.51 -0.47
C ALA A 110 -17.20 7.97 -0.41
N GLN A 111 -18.00 7.31 -1.21
CA GLN A 111 -18.03 5.85 -1.31
C GLN A 111 -16.72 5.30 -1.89
N LEU A 112 -16.16 5.93 -2.92
CA LEU A 112 -14.87 5.54 -3.51
C LEU A 112 -13.73 5.66 -2.49
N ILE A 113 -13.65 6.77 -1.75
CA ILE A 113 -12.66 6.94 -0.68
C ILE A 113 -12.83 5.86 0.39
N ALA A 114 -14.06 5.59 0.83
CA ALA A 114 -14.35 4.56 1.82
C ALA A 114 -13.91 3.16 1.33
N GLN A 115 -14.12 2.84 0.05
CA GLN A 115 -13.65 1.60 -0.55
C GLN A 115 -12.11 1.50 -0.56
N CYS A 116 -11.40 2.57 -0.92
CA CYS A 116 -9.92 2.60 -0.86
C CYS A 116 -9.41 2.36 0.57
N ILE A 117 -10.02 3.02 1.56
CA ILE A 117 -9.65 2.85 2.97
C ILE A 117 -9.90 1.41 3.44
N GLU A 118 -11.03 0.82 3.06
CA GLU A 118 -11.37 -0.56 3.44
C GLU A 118 -10.43 -1.58 2.75
N GLN A 119 -10.08 -1.36 1.49
CA GLN A 119 -9.06 -2.16 0.80
C GLN A 119 -7.69 -2.07 1.50
N ALA A 120 -7.29 -0.86 1.93
CA ALA A 120 -6.07 -0.67 2.70
C ALA A 120 -6.08 -1.47 4.01
N ARG A 121 -7.23 -1.47 4.71
CA ARG A 121 -7.43 -2.25 5.93
C ARG A 121 -7.29 -3.75 5.67
N HIS A 122 -7.95 -4.28 4.66
CA HIS A 122 -7.87 -5.70 4.30
C HIS A 122 -6.46 -6.12 3.92
N ARG A 123 -5.75 -5.32 3.13
CA ARG A 123 -4.34 -5.59 2.77
C ARG A 123 -3.46 -5.66 4.01
N ARG A 124 -3.61 -4.72 4.95
CA ARG A 124 -2.87 -4.72 6.21
C ARG A 124 -3.15 -5.97 7.04
N GLU A 125 -4.41 -6.35 7.20
CA GLU A 125 -4.82 -7.55 7.95
C GLU A 125 -4.25 -8.82 7.31
N ALA A 126 -4.29 -8.93 5.99
CA ALA A 126 -3.72 -10.05 5.24
C ALA A 126 -2.20 -10.15 5.42
N GLU A 127 -1.48 -9.03 5.34
CA GLU A 127 -0.03 -9.00 5.57
C GLU A 127 0.31 -9.43 7.01
N GLN A 128 -0.43 -8.93 7.99
CA GLN A 128 -0.23 -9.31 9.39
C GLN A 128 -0.45 -10.81 9.60
N HIS A 129 -1.52 -11.36 9.04
CA HIS A 129 -1.83 -12.79 9.13
C HIS A 129 -0.73 -13.65 8.48
N LEU A 130 -0.27 -13.26 7.29
CA LEU A 130 0.83 -13.96 6.62
C LEU A 130 2.11 -13.97 7.46
N ARG A 131 2.48 -12.85 8.07
CA ARG A 131 3.65 -12.76 8.96
C ARG A 131 3.49 -13.65 10.20
N GLN A 132 2.30 -13.67 10.80
CA GLN A 132 2.02 -14.54 11.94
C GLN A 132 2.17 -16.02 11.55
N GLN A 133 1.65 -16.43 10.40
CA GLN A 133 1.80 -17.79 9.87
C GLN A 133 3.27 -18.14 9.65
N GLN A 134 4.03 -17.29 8.97
CA GLN A 134 5.46 -17.53 8.73
C GLN A 134 6.25 -17.66 10.03
N THR A 135 5.94 -16.82 11.02
CA THR A 135 6.58 -16.87 12.34
C THR A 135 6.22 -18.15 13.08
N ALA A 136 4.95 -18.56 13.03
CA ALA A 136 4.49 -19.79 13.65
C ALA A 136 5.13 -21.04 13.01
N GLU A 137 5.24 -21.08 11.69
CA GLU A 137 5.92 -22.18 10.98
C GLU A 137 7.41 -22.23 11.31
N TRP A 138 8.07 -21.07 11.40
CA TRP A 138 9.46 -20.97 11.80
C TRP A 138 9.66 -21.45 13.25
N ALA A 139 8.82 -21.01 14.17
CA ALA A 139 8.84 -21.45 15.56
C ALA A 139 8.61 -22.97 15.70
N LEU A 140 7.66 -23.52 14.91
CA LEU A 140 7.38 -24.94 14.90
C LEU A 140 8.58 -25.76 14.37
N ARG A 141 9.26 -25.29 13.33
CA ARG A 141 10.50 -25.93 12.85
C ARG A 141 11.57 -25.91 13.93
N TRP A 142 11.80 -24.78 14.54
CA TRP A 142 12.76 -24.64 15.64
C TRP A 142 12.46 -25.57 16.79
N TRP A 143 11.18 -25.68 17.16
CA TRP A 143 10.73 -26.61 18.21
C TRP A 143 10.96 -28.06 17.86
N ARG A 144 10.70 -28.49 16.64
CA ARG A 144 10.92 -29.87 16.18
C ARG A 144 12.38 -30.26 16.20
N ASP A 145 13.26 -29.35 15.76
CA ASP A 145 14.69 -29.58 15.66
C ASP A 145 15.41 -29.51 17.04
N ALA A 146 14.75 -28.95 18.03
CA ALA A 146 15.31 -28.83 19.36
C ALA A 146 15.19 -30.13 20.13
N ARG A 147 16.27 -30.54 20.81
CA ARG A 147 16.28 -31.68 21.75
C ARG A 147 15.57 -31.29 23.05
N ARG A 148 15.27 -32.28 23.90
CA ARG A 148 14.82 -32.03 25.27
C ARG A 148 15.89 -31.21 26.00
N ALA A 149 15.44 -30.28 26.82
CA ALA A 149 16.35 -29.44 27.61
C ALA A 149 17.12 -30.28 28.62
N ASP A 150 18.43 -30.03 28.71
CA ASP A 150 19.31 -30.66 29.69
C ASP A 150 18.97 -30.12 31.08
N PRO A 151 18.69 -31.00 32.09
CA PRO A 151 18.49 -30.56 33.46
C PRO A 151 19.71 -29.81 34.05
N ALA A 152 20.91 -30.06 33.54
CA ALA A 152 22.14 -29.39 33.94
C ALA A 152 22.34 -28.02 33.23
N HIS A 153 21.38 -27.56 32.41
CA HIS A 153 21.47 -26.28 31.73
C HIS A 153 21.66 -25.15 32.76
N PRO A 154 22.65 -24.25 32.59
CA PRO A 154 23.01 -23.24 33.59
C PRO A 154 21.83 -22.39 34.08
N TYR A 155 20.92 -22.01 33.19
CA TYR A 155 19.72 -21.27 33.57
C TYR A 155 18.77 -22.05 34.46
N LEU A 156 18.55 -23.36 34.18
CA LEU A 156 17.67 -24.21 34.98
C LEU A 156 18.24 -24.47 36.37
N VAL A 157 19.55 -24.72 36.45
CA VAL A 157 20.28 -24.88 37.70
C VAL A 157 20.22 -23.57 38.53
N ALA A 158 20.51 -22.45 37.90
CA ALA A 158 20.45 -21.15 38.60
C ALA A 158 19.06 -20.79 39.15
N LYS A 159 18.01 -21.24 38.46
CA LYS A 159 16.61 -21.02 38.88
C LYS A 159 16.04 -22.12 39.76
N GLY A 160 16.73 -23.22 39.93
CA GLY A 160 16.27 -24.36 40.72
C GLY A 160 15.02 -25.05 40.14
N VAL A 161 14.83 -24.98 38.84
CA VAL A 161 13.63 -25.53 38.15
C VAL A 161 13.97 -26.74 37.26
N ARG A 162 13.01 -27.66 37.11
CA ARG A 162 13.12 -28.78 36.20
C ARG A 162 12.69 -28.40 34.78
N PRO A 163 13.25 -29.05 33.73
CA PRO A 163 12.99 -28.66 32.33
C PRO A 163 11.63 -29.10 31.79
N HIS A 164 10.70 -29.62 32.56
CA HIS A 164 9.37 -30.09 32.11
C HIS A 164 9.24 -30.33 30.59
N SER A 165 8.52 -29.47 29.87
CA SER A 165 8.33 -29.52 28.40
C SER A 165 9.33 -28.70 27.61
N LEU A 166 10.31 -28.08 28.26
CA LEU A 166 11.28 -27.21 27.56
C LEU A 166 12.16 -28.02 26.61
N ARG A 167 12.50 -27.38 25.52
CA ARG A 167 13.47 -27.89 24.55
C ARG A 167 14.71 -26.99 24.52
N GLN A 168 15.80 -27.54 23.97
CA GLN A 168 17.09 -26.84 23.91
C GLN A 168 17.66 -26.91 22.50
N ARG A 169 18.11 -25.77 22.01
CA ARG A 169 18.89 -25.66 20.77
C ARG A 169 20.18 -24.88 21.02
N GLY A 170 21.30 -25.59 21.00
CA GLY A 170 22.57 -25.02 21.46
C GLY A 170 22.50 -24.57 22.92
N ALA A 171 22.82 -23.32 23.20
CA ALA A 171 22.75 -22.70 24.53
C ALA A 171 21.38 -22.10 24.88
N ASN A 172 20.41 -22.13 23.97
CA ASN A 172 19.11 -21.50 24.16
C ASN A 172 18.05 -22.52 24.58
N LEU A 173 17.21 -22.15 25.57
CA LEU A 173 15.98 -22.85 25.91
C LEU A 173 14.81 -22.31 25.07
N LEU A 174 13.90 -23.20 24.65
CA LEU A 174 12.71 -22.93 23.89
C LEU A 174 11.48 -23.36 24.64
#